data_332e0f978dd1dce112c0e10be549d7e4
#
_entry.id   332e0f978dd1dce112c0e10be549d7e4
#
_cell.length_a   1.000
_cell.length_b   1.000
_cell.length_c   1.000
_cell.angle_alpha   90.00
_cell.angle_beta   90.00
_cell.angle_gamma   90.00
#
_symmetry.space_group_name_H-M   'P 1'
#
loop_
_entity.id
_entity.type
_entity.pdbx_description
1 polymer ?
#
loop_
_entity_poly.entity_id
_entity_poly.type
_entity_poly.pdbx_seq_one_letter_code
_entity_poly.pdbx_strand_id
1 'polypeptide(L)'
;MAFHLKPRKTLRVAVAGTIPGEHENTAQKFSFVLICARLSQTEIDDVLASKTESVKEFLQKVVQGWEGVLGEDGAPLVFDSISFDGVLNEPGIRTLCFNAYMLEIGAKPKV
;
A
#
# COMPACT_ATOMS: atom_id res chain seq x y z
N MET A 1 14.16 -24.32 10.07
CA MET A 1 13.01 -24.34 9.15
C MET A 1 13.48 -24.31 7.71
N ALA A 2 13.00 -25.21 6.91
CA ALA A 2 13.37 -25.23 5.50
C ALA A 2 12.60 -24.16 4.71
N PHE A 3 13.21 -23.67 3.65
CA PHE A 3 12.55 -22.73 2.74
C PHE A 3 11.66 -23.52 1.77
N HIS A 4 10.40 -23.13 1.68
CA HIS A 4 9.45 -23.75 0.77
C HIS A 4 9.07 -22.74 -0.32
N LEU A 5 9.36 -23.07 -1.56
CA LEU A 5 8.99 -22.22 -2.69
C LEU A 5 7.52 -22.48 -3.04
N LYS A 6 6.63 -21.64 -2.50
CA LYS A 6 5.21 -21.69 -2.81
C LYS A 6 4.82 -20.41 -3.53
N PRO A 7 4.23 -20.49 -4.72
CA PRO A 7 3.72 -19.26 -5.36
C PRO A 7 2.56 -18.71 -4.53
N ARG A 8 2.75 -17.48 -4.06
CA ARG A 8 1.72 -16.75 -3.33
C ARG A 8 1.20 -15.66 -4.26
N LYS A 9 -0.12 -15.60 -4.41
CA LYS A 9 -0.73 -14.66 -5.35
C LYS A 9 -0.95 -13.28 -4.74
N THR A 10 -1.16 -13.22 -3.43
CA THR A 10 -1.50 -11.96 -2.76
C THR A 10 -0.61 -11.73 -1.55
N LEU A 11 -0.54 -10.46 -1.17
CA LEU A 11 0.26 -9.97 -0.06
C LEU A 11 -0.57 -8.98 0.73
N ARG A 12 -0.56 -9.09 2.06
CA ARG A 12 -1.22 -8.12 2.94
C ARG A 12 -0.18 -7.12 3.39
N VAL A 13 -0.43 -5.84 3.11
CA VAL A 13 0.50 -4.77 3.38
C VAL A 13 -0.13 -3.82 4.41
N ALA A 14 0.45 -3.77 5.61
CA ALA A 14 0.01 -2.84 6.64
C ALA A 14 0.59 -1.45 6.36
N VAL A 15 -0.28 -0.46 6.30
CA VAL A 15 0.11 0.95 6.11
C VAL A 15 -0.31 1.73 7.33
N ALA A 16 0.62 2.45 7.93
CA ALA A 16 0.34 3.26 9.12
C ALA A 16 1.08 4.59 9.02
N GLY A 17 0.48 5.61 9.57
CA GLY A 17 1.08 6.93 9.56
C GLY A 17 0.23 7.93 10.30
N THR A 18 0.52 9.20 10.09
CA THR A 18 -0.24 10.31 10.64
C THR A 18 -0.58 11.31 9.56
N ILE A 19 -1.75 11.92 9.67
CA ILE A 19 -2.14 13.03 8.82
C ILE A 19 -2.33 14.27 9.67
N PRO A 20 -2.07 15.48 9.13
CA PRO A 20 -2.31 16.71 9.86
C PRO A 20 -3.78 16.85 10.22
N GLY A 21 -4.06 17.29 11.45
CA GLY A 21 -5.41 17.62 11.87
C GLY A 21 -5.79 19.03 11.39
N GLU A 22 -7.02 19.43 11.70
CA GLU A 22 -7.54 20.74 11.34
C GLU A 22 -6.84 21.89 12.09
N HIS A 23 -6.29 21.58 13.25
CA HIS A 23 -5.61 22.55 14.10
C HIS A 23 -4.16 22.17 14.29
N GLU A 24 -3.32 23.16 14.63
CA GLU A 24 -1.92 22.94 14.94
C GLU A 24 -1.77 21.90 16.04
N ASN A 25 -0.84 20.96 15.87
CA ASN A 25 -0.53 19.88 16.81
C ASN A 25 -1.64 18.83 17.00
N THR A 26 -2.56 18.72 16.05
CA THR A 26 -3.65 17.76 16.11
C THR A 26 -3.51 16.64 15.07
N ALA A 27 -2.29 16.14 14.88
CA ALA A 27 -2.06 15.04 13.94
C ALA A 27 -2.87 13.80 14.33
N GLN A 28 -3.52 13.19 13.35
CA GLN A 28 -4.31 11.98 13.55
C GLN A 28 -3.55 10.77 13.05
N LYS A 29 -3.48 9.74 13.88
CA LYS A 29 -2.90 8.46 13.49
C LYS A 29 -3.90 7.66 12.67
N PHE A 30 -3.41 6.96 11.68
CA PHE A 30 -4.24 6.06 10.90
C PHE A 30 -3.49 4.76 10.61
N SER A 31 -4.24 3.71 10.33
CA SER A 31 -3.69 2.45 9.83
C SER A 31 -4.75 1.72 9.02
N PHE A 32 -4.30 1.02 8.00
CA PHE A 32 -5.16 0.18 7.20
C PHE A 32 -4.30 -0.90 6.52
N VAL A 33 -4.96 -1.87 5.91
CA VAL A 33 -4.27 -2.97 5.23
C VAL A 33 -4.65 -2.95 3.76
N LEU A 34 -3.65 -3.03 2.88
CA LEU A 34 -3.85 -3.20 1.45
C LEU A 34 -3.69 -4.68 1.10
N ILE A 35 -4.58 -5.16 0.25
CA ILE A 35 -4.48 -6.50 -0.33
C ILE A 35 -3.87 -6.31 -1.72
N CYS A 36 -2.67 -6.81 -1.92
CA CYS A 36 -1.90 -6.53 -3.13
C CYS A 36 -1.53 -7.79 -3.89
N ALA A 37 -1.32 -7.66 -5.19
CA ALA A 37 -0.69 -8.71 -5.98
C ALA A 37 0.78 -8.82 -5.56
N ARG A 38 1.28 -10.05 -5.46
CA ARG A 38 2.68 -10.28 -5.16
C ARG A 38 3.48 -10.34 -6.45
N LEU A 39 4.49 -9.48 -6.56
CA LEU A 39 5.36 -9.44 -7.73
C LEU A 39 6.64 -10.27 -7.50
N SER A 40 7.19 -10.81 -8.57
CA SER A 40 8.52 -11.43 -8.54
C SER A 40 9.60 -10.35 -8.49
N GLN A 41 10.82 -10.74 -8.16
CA GLN A 41 11.96 -9.81 -8.16
C GLN A 41 12.15 -9.17 -9.54
N THR A 42 11.99 -9.94 -10.61
CA THR A 42 12.12 -9.42 -11.99
C THR A 42 11.08 -8.34 -12.26
N GLU A 43 9.84 -8.57 -11.84
CA GLU A 43 8.77 -7.59 -12.00
C GLU A 43 9.03 -6.32 -11.19
N ILE A 44 9.57 -6.46 -9.98
CA ILE A 44 9.95 -5.31 -9.14
C ILE A 44 11.08 -4.53 -9.81
N ASP A 45 12.09 -5.22 -10.33
CA ASP A 45 13.21 -4.58 -11.03
C ASP A 45 12.71 -3.78 -12.24
N ASP A 46 11.76 -4.32 -12.99
CA ASP A 46 11.16 -3.64 -14.13
C ASP A 46 10.43 -2.36 -13.71
N VAL A 47 9.70 -2.41 -12.60
CA VAL A 47 8.99 -1.25 -12.07
C VAL A 47 9.99 -0.17 -11.65
N LEU A 48 11.03 -0.55 -10.91
CA LEU A 48 12.05 0.41 -10.44
C LEU A 48 12.85 1.02 -11.59
N ALA A 49 13.04 0.28 -12.68
CA ALA A 49 13.73 0.77 -13.87
C ALA A 49 12.83 1.61 -14.77
N SER A 50 11.52 1.55 -14.61
CA SER A 50 10.58 2.29 -15.45
C SER A 50 10.69 3.79 -15.20
N LYS A 51 10.79 4.55 -16.26
CA LYS A 51 10.80 6.01 -16.21
C LYS A 51 9.44 6.61 -16.50
N THR A 52 8.49 5.80 -16.92
CA THR A 52 7.18 6.24 -17.36
C THR A 52 6.07 5.92 -16.38
N GLU A 53 6.24 4.89 -15.55
CA GLU A 53 5.23 4.49 -14.58
C GLU A 53 5.43 5.26 -13.27
N SER A 54 4.38 5.96 -12.84
CA SER A 54 4.38 6.67 -11.56
C SER A 54 4.09 5.72 -10.41
N VAL A 55 4.39 6.17 -9.17
CA VAL A 55 4.03 5.43 -7.96
C VAL A 55 2.53 5.16 -7.91
N LYS A 56 1.71 6.15 -8.29
CA LYS A 56 0.26 6.00 -8.32
C LYS A 56 -0.17 4.90 -9.28
N GLU A 57 0.37 4.89 -10.49
CA GLU A 57 0.06 3.88 -11.50
C GLU A 57 0.47 2.48 -11.04
N PHE A 58 1.64 2.38 -10.43
CA PHE A 58 2.12 1.13 -9.87
C PHE A 58 1.17 0.59 -8.80
N LEU A 59 0.76 1.45 -7.85
CA LEU A 59 -0.15 1.06 -6.78
C LEU A 59 -1.53 0.66 -7.34
N GLN A 60 -2.04 1.40 -8.31
CA GLN A 60 -3.31 1.06 -8.95
C GLN A 60 -3.28 -0.30 -9.64
N LYS A 61 -2.10 -0.70 -10.09
CA LYS A 61 -1.91 -1.99 -10.77
C LYS A 61 -1.83 -3.16 -9.78
N VAL A 62 -1.19 -2.98 -8.64
CA VAL A 62 -0.93 -4.08 -7.70
C VAL A 62 -1.96 -4.20 -6.58
N VAL A 63 -2.61 -3.12 -6.17
CA VAL A 63 -3.57 -3.14 -5.07
C VAL A 63 -4.92 -3.65 -5.57
N GLN A 64 -5.43 -4.69 -4.91
CA GLN A 64 -6.66 -5.38 -5.29
C GLN A 64 -7.80 -5.11 -4.31
N GLY A 65 -7.50 -4.64 -3.12
CA GLY A 65 -8.50 -4.38 -2.11
C GLY A 65 -7.88 -3.78 -0.87
N TRP A 66 -8.69 -3.51 0.13
CA TRP A 66 -8.22 -2.99 1.43
C TRP A 66 -9.11 -3.43 2.58
N GLU A 67 -8.59 -3.23 3.79
CA GLU A 67 -9.33 -3.40 5.04
C GLU A 67 -9.00 -2.22 5.95
N GLY A 68 -9.97 -1.74 6.69
CA GLY A 68 -9.77 -0.68 7.67
C GLY A 68 -9.83 0.73 7.10
N VAL A 69 -10.31 0.90 5.88
CA VAL A 69 -10.53 2.23 5.28
C VAL A 69 -12.00 2.60 5.48
N LEU A 70 -12.23 3.71 6.14
CA LEU A 70 -13.58 4.19 6.46
C LEU A 70 -13.91 5.44 5.66
N GLY A 71 -15.18 5.57 5.28
CA GLY A 71 -15.70 6.79 4.67
C GLY A 71 -15.97 7.89 5.69
N GLU A 72 -16.46 9.02 5.22
CA GLU A 72 -16.77 10.17 6.08
C GLU A 72 -17.82 9.85 7.15
N ASP A 73 -18.71 8.91 6.85
CA ASP A 73 -19.75 8.45 7.78
C ASP A 73 -19.26 7.43 8.80
N GLY A 74 -17.98 7.07 8.76
CA GLY A 74 -17.41 6.07 9.66
C GLY A 74 -17.67 4.63 9.26
N ALA A 75 -18.42 4.39 8.18
CA ALA A 75 -18.69 3.05 7.68
C ALA A 75 -17.55 2.58 6.77
N PRO A 76 -17.33 1.26 6.62
CA PRO A 76 -16.31 0.76 5.73
C PRO A 76 -16.50 1.29 4.29
N LEU A 77 -15.42 1.81 3.71
CA LEU A 77 -15.43 2.33 2.35
C LEU A 77 -15.17 1.19 1.38
N VAL A 78 -16.05 1.05 0.38
CA VAL A 78 -15.90 0.02 -0.65
C VAL A 78 -14.65 0.33 -1.50
N PHE A 79 -13.84 -0.69 -1.73
CA PHE A 79 -12.67 -0.54 -2.60
C PHE A 79 -13.11 -0.52 -4.07
N ASP A 80 -12.85 0.59 -4.74
CA ASP A 80 -13.01 0.73 -6.19
C ASP A 80 -11.98 1.74 -6.67
N SER A 81 -11.89 1.92 -7.99
CA SER A 81 -10.86 2.79 -8.58
C SER A 81 -11.03 4.25 -8.13
N ILE A 82 -12.24 4.71 -7.92
CA ILE A 82 -12.52 6.10 -7.51
C ILE A 82 -12.12 6.30 -6.06
N SER A 83 -12.53 5.40 -5.18
CA SER A 83 -12.20 5.49 -3.75
C SER A 83 -10.70 5.38 -3.52
N PHE A 84 -10.04 4.45 -4.22
CA PHE A 84 -8.60 4.26 -4.10
C PHE A 84 -7.83 5.49 -4.62
N ASP A 85 -8.28 6.05 -5.73
CA ASP A 85 -7.69 7.29 -6.27
C ASP A 85 -7.79 8.42 -5.26
N GLY A 86 -8.94 8.54 -4.59
CA GLY A 86 -9.14 9.53 -3.53
C GLY A 86 -8.14 9.36 -2.37
N VAL A 87 -7.92 8.14 -1.93
CA VAL A 87 -6.94 7.83 -0.87
C VAL A 87 -5.53 8.19 -1.33
N LEU A 88 -5.17 7.83 -2.57
CA LEU A 88 -3.84 8.11 -3.10
C LEU A 88 -3.58 9.60 -3.35
N ASN A 89 -4.62 10.41 -3.39
CA ASN A 89 -4.47 11.87 -3.53
C ASN A 89 -4.20 12.57 -2.20
N GLU A 90 -4.33 11.88 -1.07
CA GLU A 90 -3.92 12.45 0.21
C GLU A 90 -2.41 12.62 0.25
N PRO A 91 -1.90 13.80 0.64
CA PRO A 91 -0.45 14.04 0.64
C PRO A 91 0.31 13.02 1.50
N GLY A 92 1.33 12.41 0.90
CA GLY A 92 2.19 11.45 1.58
C GLY A 92 1.71 10.01 1.56
N ILE A 93 0.44 9.75 1.30
CA ILE A 93 -0.12 8.40 1.32
C ILE A 93 0.51 7.50 0.26
N ARG A 94 0.73 8.01 -0.95
CA ARG A 94 1.38 7.23 -2.02
C ARG A 94 2.74 6.70 -1.59
N THR A 95 3.54 7.55 -0.98
CA THR A 95 4.88 7.19 -0.52
C THR A 95 4.80 6.16 0.59
N LEU A 96 3.89 6.33 1.55
CA LEU A 96 3.70 5.37 2.63
C LEU A 96 3.28 4.01 2.10
N CYS A 97 2.33 3.97 1.16
CA CYS A 97 1.87 2.73 0.55
C CYS A 97 2.97 2.04 -0.23
N PHE A 98 3.70 2.79 -1.03
CA PHE A 98 4.80 2.25 -1.82
C PHE A 98 5.90 1.67 -0.94
N ASN A 99 6.33 2.41 0.08
CA ASN A 99 7.36 1.96 1.00
C ASN A 99 6.92 0.73 1.78
N ALA A 100 5.68 0.72 2.25
CA ALA A 100 5.11 -0.42 2.96
C ALA A 100 5.06 -1.67 2.07
N TYR A 101 4.68 -1.50 0.81
CA TYR A 101 4.67 -2.60 -0.16
C TYR A 101 6.08 -3.16 -0.38
N MET A 102 7.04 -2.31 -0.63
CA MET A 102 8.42 -2.73 -0.88
C MET A 102 9.04 -3.40 0.34
N LEU A 103 8.71 -2.93 1.54
CA LEU A 103 9.19 -3.54 2.77
C LEU A 103 8.58 -4.94 2.99
N GLU A 104 7.31 -5.09 2.68
CA GLU A 104 6.60 -6.34 2.95
C GLU A 104 6.89 -7.42 1.92
N ILE A 105 7.08 -7.05 0.65
CA ILE A 105 7.29 -8.04 -0.42
C ILE A 105 8.67 -8.67 -0.37
N GLY A 106 9.65 -7.96 0.19
CA GLY A 106 11.02 -8.47 0.25
C GLY A 106 11.24 -9.45 1.38
N ALA A 107 12.15 -10.40 1.17
CA ALA A 107 12.63 -11.26 2.24
C ALA A 107 13.39 -10.41 3.26
N LYS A 108 13.18 -10.69 4.54
CA LYS A 108 13.78 -9.92 5.62
C LYS A 108 14.92 -10.70 6.25
N PRO A 109 15.99 -10.01 6.68
CA PRO A 109 17.04 -10.73 7.39
C PRO A 109 16.53 -11.27 8.71
N LYS A 110 17.11 -12.39 9.14
CA LYS A 110 16.81 -12.96 10.45
C LYS A 110 17.40 -12.04 11.53
N VAL A 111 16.56 -11.72 12.50
CA VAL A 111 16.95 -10.85 13.64
C VAL A 111 17.32 -11.72 14.84
#